data_2c33a680ee205f7edb3e486abef09349
#
_entry.id   2c33a680ee205f7edb3e486abef09349
#
_cell.length_a   1.000
_cell.length_b   1.000
_cell.length_c   1.000
_cell.angle_alpha   90.00
_cell.angle_beta   90.00
_cell.angle_gamma   90.00
#
_symmetry.space_group_name_H-M   'P 1'
#
loop_
_entity.id
_entity.type
_entity.pdbx_description
1 polymer ?
#
loop_
_entity_poly.entity_id
_entity_poly.type
_entity_poly.pdbx_seq_one_letter_code
_entity_poly.pdbx_strand_id
1 'polypeptide(L)'
;IEAGENCALCSDAGMPCVSDPGEVIVRDALARGIKVVPVPAASACVTALAVSGQDTSRWVFEGFLPVNKKQKRERLAELQVEKRTVIFYEAPHKLRTTLDDLTTAFGPERSITLCRELTKLHEEIWKTTLGEAVEHYRANDPRGEYVLVMAGAPAGEDADAGLTLEQAAQRALELTGEGFGPTAAAKAAAQGTPYSKSEVYKQLLVLQQDRQTAE
;
A
#
# COMPACT_ATOMS: atom_id res chain seq x y z
N ILE A 1 12.99 18.24 32.19
CA ILE A 1 13.41 19.08 31.03
C ILE A 1 13.09 20.55 31.32
N GLU A 2 11.89 20.89 31.79
CA GLU A 2 11.52 22.30 32.10
C GLU A 2 12.40 22.92 33.21
N ALA A 3 12.99 22.12 34.07
CA ALA A 3 13.98 22.54 35.06
C ALA A 3 15.39 22.79 34.48
N GLY A 4 15.56 22.70 33.16
CA GLY A 4 16.84 22.90 32.45
C GLY A 4 17.71 21.64 32.32
N GLU A 5 17.17 20.48 32.64
CA GLU A 5 17.90 19.22 32.50
C GLU A 5 17.86 18.68 31.06
N ASN A 6 18.95 18.08 30.60
CA ASN A 6 19.02 17.37 29.36
C ASN A 6 18.52 15.93 29.55
N CYS A 7 17.65 15.47 28.64
CA CYS A 7 17.11 14.12 28.65
C CYS A 7 17.44 13.43 27.32
N ALA A 8 17.67 12.11 27.37
CA ALA A 8 17.80 11.26 26.19
C ALA A 8 16.67 10.24 26.17
N LEU A 9 16.03 10.08 25.01
CA LEU A 9 15.07 9.02 24.74
C LEU A 9 15.77 7.93 23.94
N CYS A 10 15.76 6.72 24.46
CA CYS A 10 16.38 5.55 23.85
C CYS A 10 15.35 4.43 23.68
N SER A 11 15.55 3.59 22.68
CA SER A 11 14.83 2.33 22.47
C SER A 11 15.82 1.16 22.48
N ASP A 12 15.33 -0.07 22.50
CA ASP A 12 16.16 -1.27 22.54
C ASP A 12 17.01 -1.42 21.27
N ALA A 13 16.45 -1.04 20.11
CA ALA A 13 17.15 -1.07 18.82
C ALA A 13 16.57 -0.06 17.83
N GLY A 14 17.42 0.54 17.02
CA GLY A 14 17.03 1.42 15.95
C GLY A 14 16.53 2.79 16.38
N MET A 15 15.71 3.41 15.53
CA MET A 15 15.20 4.77 15.74
C MET A 15 14.00 4.77 16.69
N PRO A 16 14.05 5.47 17.84
CA PRO A 16 12.91 5.61 18.76
C PRO A 16 11.69 6.25 18.07
N CYS A 17 10.51 6.11 18.67
CA CYS A 17 9.23 6.71 18.24
C CYS A 17 8.61 6.12 16.96
N VAL A 18 9.28 5.24 16.24
CA VAL A 18 8.74 4.59 15.04
C VAL A 18 8.45 3.12 15.36
N SER A 19 7.20 2.81 15.67
CA SER A 19 6.74 1.53 16.28
C SER A 19 7.33 1.24 17.65
N ASP A 20 7.95 2.23 18.25
CA ASP A 20 8.54 2.22 19.60
C ASP A 20 7.93 3.35 20.44
N PRO A 21 7.97 3.24 21.78
CA PRO A 21 7.54 4.31 22.67
C PRO A 21 8.31 5.62 22.43
N GLY A 22 7.63 6.77 22.61
CA GLY A 22 8.29 8.08 22.62
C GLY A 22 7.56 9.17 21.84
N GLU A 23 6.67 8.84 20.91
CA GLU A 23 5.92 9.83 20.12
C GLU A 23 5.24 10.90 21.00
N VAL A 24 4.61 10.48 22.08
CA VAL A 24 3.86 11.39 22.96
C VAL A 24 4.80 12.40 23.61
N ILE A 25 5.94 11.94 24.15
CA ILE A 25 6.91 12.83 24.82
C ILE A 25 7.56 13.80 23.82
N VAL A 26 7.84 13.36 22.60
CA VAL A 26 8.37 14.22 21.53
C VAL A 26 7.35 15.31 21.16
N ARG A 27 6.10 14.92 20.96
CA ARG A 27 5.01 15.84 20.64
C ARG A 27 4.81 16.88 21.74
N ASP A 28 4.78 16.44 23.00
CA ASP A 28 4.60 17.32 24.16
C ASP A 28 5.78 18.26 24.36
N ALA A 29 7.01 17.78 24.15
CA ALA A 29 8.22 18.61 24.19
C ALA A 29 8.16 19.73 23.13
N LEU A 30 7.83 19.38 21.88
CA LEU A 30 7.70 20.37 20.81
C LEU A 30 6.58 21.38 21.08
N ALA A 31 5.43 20.93 21.60
CA ALA A 31 4.31 21.81 21.98
C ALA A 31 4.70 22.81 23.08
N ARG A 32 5.68 22.50 23.91
CA ARG A 32 6.24 23.36 24.97
C ARG A 32 7.46 24.18 24.53
N GLY A 33 7.81 24.16 23.24
CA GLY A 33 8.97 24.87 22.71
C GLY A 33 10.32 24.27 23.12
N ILE A 34 10.33 23.04 23.66
CA ILE A 34 11.56 22.34 24.03
C ILE A 34 12.23 21.80 22.77
N LYS A 35 13.52 22.07 22.60
CA LYS A 35 14.30 21.63 21.46
C LYS A 35 14.46 20.10 21.50
N VAL A 36 13.99 19.43 20.45
CA VAL A 36 14.24 18.00 20.21
C VAL A 36 15.35 17.85 19.16
N VAL A 37 16.37 17.09 19.49
CA VAL A 37 17.53 16.84 18.61
C VAL A 37 17.54 15.37 18.23
N PRO A 38 17.35 15.04 16.92
CA PRO A 38 17.41 13.64 16.48
C PRO A 38 18.87 13.17 16.42
N VAL A 39 19.10 11.94 16.88
CA VAL A 39 20.34 11.19 16.65
C VAL A 39 20.00 10.12 15.62
N PRO A 40 20.51 10.17 14.38
CA PRO A 40 20.19 9.20 13.34
C PRO A 40 20.55 7.77 13.76
N ALA A 41 19.62 6.86 13.58
CA ALA A 41 19.80 5.44 13.87
C ALA A 41 19.20 4.60 12.73
N ALA A 42 19.54 3.30 12.71
CA ALA A 42 18.97 2.35 11.77
C ALA A 42 17.44 2.27 11.93
N SER A 43 16.74 2.01 10.83
CA SER A 43 15.31 1.75 10.82
C SER A 43 15.05 0.46 10.05
N ALA A 44 14.42 -0.52 10.70
CA ALA A 44 14.16 -1.82 10.09
C ALA A 44 13.28 -1.68 8.83
N CYS A 45 12.29 -0.78 8.82
CA CYS A 45 11.43 -0.58 7.64
C CYS A 45 12.21 -0.03 6.43
N VAL A 46 13.10 0.95 6.63
CA VAL A 46 13.91 1.52 5.54
C VAL A 46 14.97 0.53 5.08
N THR A 47 15.60 -0.20 6.01
CA THR A 47 16.58 -1.25 5.69
C THR A 47 15.93 -2.36 4.87
N ALA A 48 14.78 -2.87 5.30
CA ALA A 48 14.02 -3.88 4.55
C ALA A 48 13.63 -3.39 3.15
N LEU A 49 13.12 -2.17 3.04
CA LEU A 49 12.74 -1.58 1.76
C LEU A 49 13.92 -1.56 0.79
N ALA A 50 15.09 -1.12 1.26
CA ALA A 50 16.29 -0.99 0.43
C ALA A 50 16.77 -2.33 -0.17
N VAL A 51 16.52 -3.45 0.52
CA VAL A 51 16.96 -4.80 0.08
C VAL A 51 15.82 -5.66 -0.46
N SER A 52 14.57 -5.17 -0.45
CA SER A 52 13.39 -5.94 -0.81
C SER A 52 13.27 -6.25 -2.30
N GLY A 53 13.89 -5.43 -3.17
CA GLY A 53 13.65 -5.48 -4.61
C GLY A 53 12.23 -5.09 -5.03
N GLN A 54 11.48 -4.39 -4.16
CA GLN A 54 10.21 -3.71 -4.49
C GLN A 54 10.48 -2.27 -4.91
N ASP A 55 9.46 -1.56 -5.42
CA ASP A 55 9.58 -0.13 -5.75
C ASP A 55 9.83 0.70 -4.49
N THR A 56 10.95 1.42 -4.47
CA THR A 56 11.37 2.26 -3.35
C THR A 56 11.04 3.74 -3.52
N SER A 57 10.51 4.13 -4.68
CA SER A 57 10.26 5.54 -5.02
C SER A 57 9.16 6.15 -4.14
N ARG A 58 8.13 5.38 -3.83
CA ARG A 58 7.02 5.78 -2.97
C ARG A 58 6.52 4.57 -2.16
N TRP A 59 6.41 4.73 -0.87
CA TRP A 59 6.02 3.64 0.03
C TRP A 59 5.20 4.13 1.22
N VAL A 60 4.53 3.20 1.89
CA VAL A 60 3.71 3.42 3.09
C VAL A 60 4.19 2.49 4.18
N PHE A 61 4.35 3.01 5.38
CA PHE A 61 4.65 2.22 6.57
C PHE A 61 3.39 2.03 7.40
N GLU A 62 2.95 0.78 7.51
CA GLU A 62 1.76 0.38 8.26
C GLU A 62 2.08 -0.08 9.69
N GLY A 63 3.33 -0.44 9.95
CA GLY A 63 3.72 -1.04 11.23
C GLY A 63 3.02 -2.37 11.47
N PHE A 64 2.53 -2.61 12.67
CA PHE A 64 1.79 -3.83 13.02
C PHE A 64 0.31 -3.68 12.66
N LEU A 65 -0.26 -4.71 12.02
CA LEU A 65 -1.69 -4.74 11.76
C LEU A 65 -2.51 -4.76 13.08
N PRO A 66 -3.68 -4.13 13.11
CA PRO A 66 -4.55 -4.12 14.29
C PRO A 66 -4.87 -5.53 14.79
N VAL A 67 -4.83 -5.73 16.11
CA VAL A 67 -5.21 -7.01 16.75
C VAL A 67 -6.73 -7.23 16.67
N ASN A 68 -7.52 -6.15 16.72
CA ASN A 68 -8.97 -6.21 16.57
C ASN A 68 -9.34 -6.61 15.14
N LYS A 69 -10.09 -7.72 15.00
CA LYS A 69 -10.45 -8.30 13.70
C LYS A 69 -11.21 -7.32 12.79
N LYS A 70 -12.10 -6.49 13.35
CA LYS A 70 -12.88 -5.52 12.57
C LYS A 70 -11.96 -4.44 12.01
N GLN A 71 -11.15 -3.81 12.87
CA GLN A 71 -10.20 -2.78 12.46
C GLN A 71 -9.17 -3.29 11.46
N LYS A 72 -8.66 -4.53 11.66
CA LYS A 72 -7.74 -5.16 10.71
C LYS A 72 -8.38 -5.32 9.33
N ARG A 73 -9.62 -5.85 9.27
CA ARG A 73 -10.34 -6.01 8.00
C ARG A 73 -10.60 -4.67 7.31
N GLU A 74 -11.00 -3.64 8.06
CA GLU A 74 -11.20 -2.29 7.54
C GLU A 74 -9.89 -1.75 6.96
N ARG A 75 -8.78 -1.89 7.70
CA ARG A 75 -7.47 -1.43 7.23
C ARG A 75 -6.98 -2.16 5.99
N LEU A 76 -7.12 -3.49 5.94
CA LEU A 76 -6.77 -4.28 4.76
C LEU A 76 -7.62 -3.90 3.54
N ALA A 77 -8.90 -3.59 3.72
CA ALA A 77 -9.76 -3.12 2.64
C ALA A 77 -9.31 -1.76 2.08
N GLU A 78 -8.88 -0.82 2.94
CA GLU A 78 -8.32 0.46 2.50
C GLU A 78 -7.04 0.27 1.68
N LEU A 79 -6.20 -0.70 2.05
CA LEU A 79 -4.94 -0.99 1.39
C LEU A 79 -5.07 -1.73 0.05
N GLN A 80 -6.25 -2.29 -0.28
CA GLN A 80 -6.44 -3.01 -1.55
C GLN A 80 -6.13 -2.16 -2.78
N VAL A 81 -6.41 -0.86 -2.70
CA VAL A 81 -6.19 0.10 -3.79
C VAL A 81 -4.87 0.89 -3.64
N GLU A 82 -4.07 0.60 -2.63
CA GLU A 82 -2.79 1.27 -2.40
C GLU A 82 -1.77 0.85 -3.45
N LYS A 83 -1.34 1.79 -4.29
CA LYS A 83 -0.40 1.55 -5.40
C LYS A 83 1.08 1.61 -4.99
N ARG A 84 1.36 2.17 -3.82
CA ARG A 84 2.73 2.27 -3.29
C ARG A 84 3.13 0.97 -2.61
N THR A 85 4.42 0.71 -2.50
CA THR A 85 4.95 -0.38 -1.67
C THR A 85 4.49 -0.21 -0.23
N VAL A 86 4.01 -1.30 0.39
CA VAL A 86 3.48 -1.30 1.77
C VAL A 86 4.38 -2.13 2.67
N ILE A 87 4.75 -1.57 3.82
CA ILE A 87 5.66 -2.21 4.77
C ILE A 87 4.93 -2.48 6.07
N PHE A 88 5.00 -3.74 6.53
CA PHE A 88 4.46 -4.18 7.82
C PHE A 88 5.57 -4.71 8.70
N TYR A 89 5.41 -4.57 10.01
CA TYR A 89 6.16 -5.33 11.01
C TYR A 89 5.33 -6.51 11.48
N GLU A 90 5.98 -7.65 11.75
CA GLU A 90 5.26 -8.79 12.27
C GLU A 90 6.11 -9.66 13.19
N ALA A 91 5.47 -10.16 14.24
CA ALA A 91 6.05 -11.11 15.17
C ALA A 91 5.89 -12.56 14.68
N PRO A 92 6.81 -13.47 15.00
CA PRO A 92 6.78 -14.83 14.45
C PRO A 92 5.48 -15.58 14.79
N HIS A 93 4.93 -15.40 15.97
CA HIS A 93 3.71 -16.09 16.41
C HIS A 93 2.43 -15.61 15.67
N LYS A 94 2.47 -14.47 14.97
CA LYS A 94 1.35 -13.93 14.18
C LYS A 94 1.54 -14.09 12.69
N LEU A 95 2.76 -14.37 12.22
CA LEU A 95 3.11 -14.33 10.81
C LEU A 95 2.16 -15.18 9.93
N ARG A 96 1.84 -16.42 10.34
CA ARG A 96 0.92 -17.30 9.59
C ARG A 96 -0.44 -16.65 9.40
N THR A 97 -1.04 -16.17 10.48
CA THR A 97 -2.36 -15.50 10.42
C THR A 97 -2.31 -14.24 9.56
N THR A 98 -1.23 -13.48 9.67
CA THR A 98 -1.07 -12.25 8.87
C THR A 98 -0.90 -12.58 7.38
N LEU A 99 -0.12 -13.59 7.02
CA LEU A 99 0.00 -14.03 5.62
C LEU A 99 -1.33 -14.53 5.04
N ASP A 100 -2.12 -15.27 5.82
CA ASP A 100 -3.46 -15.72 5.42
C ASP A 100 -4.41 -14.53 5.20
N ASP A 101 -4.41 -13.55 6.11
CA ASP A 101 -5.20 -12.32 5.99
C ASP A 101 -4.79 -11.47 4.78
N LEU A 102 -3.46 -11.31 4.55
CA LEU A 102 -2.92 -10.60 3.39
C LEU A 102 -3.29 -11.32 2.08
N THR A 103 -3.13 -12.65 2.03
CA THR A 103 -3.49 -13.44 0.84
C THR A 103 -4.97 -13.34 0.51
N THR A 104 -5.82 -13.35 1.54
CA THR A 104 -7.27 -13.18 1.37
C THR A 104 -7.62 -11.78 0.83
N ALA A 105 -6.93 -10.74 1.30
CA ALA A 105 -7.21 -9.37 0.92
C ALA A 105 -6.63 -8.98 -0.45
N PHE A 106 -5.43 -9.47 -0.79
CA PHE A 106 -4.64 -8.98 -1.94
C PHE A 106 -4.41 -10.03 -3.03
N GLY A 107 -4.82 -11.28 -2.80
CA GLY A 107 -4.62 -12.40 -3.70
C GLY A 107 -3.24 -13.07 -3.55
N PRO A 108 -3.15 -14.39 -3.91
CA PRO A 108 -1.94 -15.19 -3.72
C PRO A 108 -0.74 -14.73 -4.57
N GLU A 109 -1.00 -14.10 -5.72
CA GLU A 109 0.03 -13.69 -6.68
C GLU A 109 0.71 -12.35 -6.30
N ARG A 110 0.23 -11.67 -5.25
CA ARG A 110 0.82 -10.40 -4.80
C ARG A 110 2.27 -10.63 -4.35
N SER A 111 3.20 -9.90 -4.98
CA SER A 111 4.62 -9.96 -4.62
C SER A 111 4.86 -9.41 -3.22
N ILE A 112 5.64 -10.15 -2.45
CA ILE A 112 6.07 -9.77 -1.11
C ILE A 112 7.52 -10.17 -0.90
N THR A 113 8.24 -9.40 -0.09
CA THR A 113 9.56 -9.76 0.41
C THR A 113 9.50 -9.85 1.93
N LEU A 114 9.85 -11.02 2.46
CA LEU A 114 9.98 -11.24 3.88
C LEU A 114 11.44 -11.01 4.28
N CYS A 115 11.68 -10.00 5.10
CA CYS A 115 12.99 -9.71 5.67
C CYS A 115 12.96 -10.16 7.13
N ARG A 116 13.71 -11.21 7.44
CA ARG A 116 13.77 -11.82 8.77
C ARG A 116 15.11 -11.51 9.41
N GLU A 117 15.08 -11.18 10.72
CA GLU A 117 16.29 -11.03 11.55
C GLU A 117 17.36 -10.14 10.91
N LEU A 118 16.94 -9.02 10.29
CA LEU A 118 17.84 -8.06 9.65
C LEU A 118 19.00 -7.67 10.56
N THR A 119 20.22 -7.69 10.02
CA THR A 119 21.50 -7.41 10.67
C THR A 119 21.90 -8.38 11.78
N LYS A 120 21.18 -9.50 11.94
CA LYS A 120 21.47 -10.55 12.92
C LYS A 120 22.07 -11.79 12.25
N LEU A 121 22.53 -12.78 13.05
CA LEU A 121 23.17 -14.00 12.58
C LEU A 121 22.30 -14.84 11.62
N HIS A 122 20.98 -14.77 11.78
CA HIS A 122 20.01 -15.54 11.01
C HIS A 122 19.23 -14.65 10.03
N GLU A 123 19.88 -13.61 9.50
CA GLU A 123 19.30 -12.75 8.49
C GLU A 123 18.86 -13.53 7.25
N GLU A 124 17.65 -13.25 6.81
CA GLU A 124 17.10 -13.82 5.59
C GLU A 124 16.26 -12.77 4.85
N ILE A 125 16.47 -12.67 3.55
CA ILE A 125 15.72 -11.79 2.67
C ILE A 125 15.14 -12.66 1.56
N TRP A 126 13.85 -12.89 1.62
CA TRP A 126 13.15 -13.80 0.71
C TRP A 126 12.05 -13.07 -0.06
N LYS A 127 12.30 -12.82 -1.35
CA LYS A 127 11.32 -12.27 -2.29
C LYS A 127 10.51 -13.41 -2.89
N THR A 128 9.19 -13.34 -2.79
CA THR A 128 8.25 -14.39 -3.17
C THR A 128 6.87 -13.82 -3.46
N THR A 129 5.83 -14.65 -3.49
CA THR A 129 4.42 -14.26 -3.51
C THR A 129 3.75 -14.56 -2.17
N LEU A 130 2.58 -13.96 -1.91
CA LEU A 130 1.80 -14.24 -0.71
C LEU A 130 1.42 -15.72 -0.63
N GLY A 131 1.02 -16.33 -1.75
CA GLY A 131 0.67 -17.75 -1.81
C GLY A 131 1.83 -18.67 -1.45
N GLU A 132 2.99 -18.45 -2.05
CA GLU A 132 4.21 -19.22 -1.74
C GLU A 132 4.65 -19.05 -0.28
N ALA A 133 4.54 -17.82 0.26
CA ALA A 133 4.85 -17.55 1.67
C ALA A 133 3.92 -18.31 2.61
N VAL A 134 2.61 -18.35 2.33
CA VAL A 134 1.64 -19.14 3.10
C VAL A 134 2.02 -20.62 3.08
N GLU A 135 2.28 -21.20 1.89
CA GLU A 135 2.64 -22.62 1.77
C GLU A 135 3.93 -22.94 2.53
N HIS A 136 4.94 -22.08 2.42
CA HIS A 136 6.20 -22.26 3.12
C HIS A 136 6.00 -22.29 4.65
N TYR A 137 5.24 -21.35 5.20
CA TYR A 137 5.04 -21.28 6.66
C TYR A 137 3.95 -22.22 7.20
N ARG A 138 3.23 -22.95 6.35
CA ARG A 138 2.45 -24.13 6.77
C ARG A 138 3.36 -25.28 7.22
N ALA A 139 4.48 -25.47 6.53
CA ALA A 139 5.43 -26.54 6.81
C ALA A 139 6.57 -26.15 7.78
N ASN A 140 6.89 -24.85 7.87
CA ASN A 140 8.02 -24.34 8.64
C ASN A 140 7.56 -23.38 9.73
N ASP A 141 8.09 -23.52 10.96
CA ASP A 141 7.75 -22.63 12.06
C ASP A 141 8.44 -21.26 11.91
N PRO A 142 7.66 -20.15 11.93
CA PRO A 142 8.24 -18.82 11.94
C PRO A 142 9.11 -18.58 13.17
N ARG A 143 10.28 -17.97 12.99
CA ARG A 143 11.20 -17.61 14.07
C ARG A 143 11.82 -16.24 13.81
N GLY A 144 12.12 -15.52 14.90
CA GLY A 144 12.69 -14.19 14.83
C GLY A 144 11.66 -13.13 14.45
N GLU A 145 12.11 -11.95 14.07
CA GLU A 145 11.29 -10.78 13.75
C GLU A 145 11.24 -10.56 12.25
N TYR A 146 10.11 -10.10 11.77
CA TYR A 146 9.85 -9.93 10.34
C TYR A 146 9.51 -8.50 9.98
N VAL A 147 10.07 -8.06 8.85
CA VAL A 147 9.57 -6.93 8.10
C VAL A 147 9.04 -7.46 6.76
N LEU A 148 7.76 -7.21 6.49
CA LEU A 148 7.08 -7.62 5.29
C LEU A 148 7.01 -6.43 4.34
N VAL A 149 7.62 -6.53 3.17
CA VAL A 149 7.62 -5.48 2.15
C VAL A 149 6.80 -5.97 0.97
N MET A 150 5.56 -5.53 0.88
CA MET A 150 4.59 -5.97 -0.13
C MET A 150 4.52 -4.97 -1.28
N ALA A 151 4.49 -5.45 -2.50
CA ALA A 151 4.23 -4.62 -3.67
C ALA A 151 2.88 -3.90 -3.54
N GLY A 152 2.81 -2.67 -3.99
CA GLY A 152 1.55 -1.94 -4.13
C GLY A 152 0.53 -2.70 -4.97
N ALA A 153 -0.72 -2.24 -4.98
CA ALA A 153 -1.69 -2.75 -5.93
C ALA A 153 -1.03 -2.73 -7.31
N PRO A 154 -1.07 -3.83 -8.08
CA PRO A 154 -0.62 -3.76 -9.44
C PRO A 154 -1.27 -2.50 -9.98
N ALA A 155 -0.52 -1.66 -10.70
CA ALA A 155 -1.18 -0.78 -11.63
C ALA A 155 -2.17 -1.73 -12.26
N GLY A 156 -3.45 -1.61 -11.92
CA GLY A 156 -4.43 -2.39 -12.61
C GLY A 156 -3.97 -2.27 -14.02
N GLU A 157 -3.94 -3.32 -14.83
CA GLU A 157 -4.18 -3.05 -16.23
C GLU A 157 -5.28 -2.04 -16.10
N ASP A 158 -4.93 -0.75 -16.25
CA ASP A 158 -5.93 0.28 -16.39
C ASP A 158 -6.72 -0.32 -17.51
N ALA A 159 -7.86 -0.97 -17.20
CA ALA A 159 -8.73 -1.45 -18.24
C ALA A 159 -8.99 -0.29 -19.22
N ASP A 160 -8.55 0.88 -18.80
CA ASP A 160 -8.65 2.15 -19.44
C ASP A 160 -7.30 2.74 -19.96
N ALA A 161 -6.11 2.36 -19.40
CA ALA A 161 -4.81 2.93 -19.85
C ALA A 161 -4.38 2.42 -21.24
N GLY A 162 -4.96 1.30 -21.69
CA GLY A 162 -4.83 0.78 -23.05
C GLY A 162 -6.06 1.02 -23.93
N LEU A 163 -7.13 1.60 -23.40
CA LEU A 163 -8.31 1.90 -24.22
C LEU A 163 -7.97 2.95 -25.28
N THR A 164 -8.35 2.67 -26.52
CA THR A 164 -8.39 3.69 -27.57
C THR A 164 -9.48 4.71 -27.25
N LEU A 165 -9.41 5.89 -27.85
CA LEU A 165 -10.44 6.91 -27.69
C LEU A 165 -11.84 6.37 -28.06
N GLU A 166 -11.90 5.50 -29.06
CA GLU A 166 -13.13 4.86 -29.53
C GLU A 166 -13.69 3.89 -28.47
N GLN A 167 -12.83 3.10 -27.83
CA GLN A 167 -13.22 2.21 -26.74
C GLN A 167 -13.69 2.98 -25.49
N ALA A 168 -13.02 4.08 -25.15
CA ALA A 168 -13.45 4.95 -24.06
C ALA A 168 -14.82 5.59 -24.36
N ALA A 169 -15.07 5.98 -25.61
CA ALA A 169 -16.37 6.49 -26.05
C ALA A 169 -17.46 5.41 -26.06
N GLN A 170 -17.13 4.17 -26.43
CA GLN A 170 -18.05 3.03 -26.36
C GLN A 170 -18.48 2.75 -24.91
N ARG A 171 -17.55 2.80 -23.97
CA ARG A 171 -17.87 2.70 -22.53
C ARG A 171 -18.76 3.85 -22.04
N ALA A 172 -18.51 5.09 -22.52
CA ALA A 172 -19.40 6.21 -22.23
C ALA A 172 -20.80 5.99 -22.78
N LEU A 173 -20.93 5.37 -23.96
CA LEU A 173 -22.21 5.03 -24.58
C LEU A 173 -22.98 3.98 -23.75
N GLU A 174 -22.31 2.97 -23.23
CA GLU A 174 -22.89 1.97 -22.31
C GLU A 174 -23.43 2.63 -21.04
N LEU A 175 -22.64 3.51 -20.41
CA LEU A 175 -23.06 4.27 -19.24
C LEU A 175 -24.29 5.16 -19.52
N THR A 176 -24.43 5.70 -20.73
CA THR A 176 -25.66 6.44 -21.09
C THR A 176 -26.88 5.52 -21.15
N GLY A 177 -26.71 4.25 -21.56
CA GLY A 177 -27.75 3.24 -21.51
C GLY A 177 -28.17 2.86 -20.08
N GLU A 178 -27.27 2.99 -19.13
CA GLU A 178 -27.50 2.77 -17.69
C GLU A 178 -28.13 3.98 -16.97
N GLY A 179 -28.41 5.07 -17.71
CA GLY A 179 -29.10 6.26 -17.18
C GLY A 179 -28.18 7.43 -16.81
N PHE A 180 -26.89 7.35 -17.09
CA PHE A 180 -25.99 8.50 -16.92
C PHE A 180 -26.22 9.54 -18.02
N GLY A 181 -26.24 10.82 -17.64
CA GLY A 181 -26.23 11.89 -18.64
C GLY A 181 -24.94 11.87 -19.46
N PRO A 182 -24.94 12.23 -20.78
CA PRO A 182 -23.80 12.11 -21.67
C PRO A 182 -22.50 12.75 -21.15
N THR A 183 -22.61 13.89 -20.47
CA THR A 183 -21.49 14.62 -19.87
C THR A 183 -20.90 13.87 -18.66
N ALA A 184 -21.73 13.22 -17.86
CA ALA A 184 -21.31 12.43 -16.70
C ALA A 184 -20.69 11.11 -17.16
N ALA A 185 -21.29 10.46 -18.15
CA ALA A 185 -20.79 9.24 -18.77
C ALA A 185 -19.38 9.46 -19.39
N ALA A 186 -19.20 10.54 -20.17
CA ALA A 186 -17.90 10.89 -20.73
C ALA A 186 -16.84 11.21 -19.67
N LYS A 187 -17.25 11.85 -18.55
CA LYS A 187 -16.35 12.11 -17.43
C LYS A 187 -15.91 10.81 -16.74
N ALA A 188 -16.84 9.89 -16.53
CA ALA A 188 -16.56 8.59 -15.89
C ALA A 188 -15.69 7.72 -16.79
N ALA A 189 -15.99 7.65 -18.08
CA ALA A 189 -15.24 6.85 -19.04
C ALA A 189 -13.85 7.42 -19.39
N ALA A 190 -13.60 8.71 -19.16
CA ALA A 190 -12.28 9.31 -19.30
C ALA A 190 -11.35 9.07 -18.11
N GLN A 191 -11.88 8.64 -16.95
CA GLN A 191 -11.07 8.38 -15.77
C GLN A 191 -10.16 7.17 -16.00
N GLY A 192 -8.86 7.34 -15.75
CA GLY A 192 -7.85 6.29 -15.94
C GLY A 192 -7.33 6.20 -17.38
N THR A 193 -7.91 6.90 -18.35
CA THR A 193 -7.45 6.94 -19.76
C THR A 193 -6.54 8.15 -20.02
N PRO A 194 -5.73 8.16 -21.08
CA PRO A 194 -4.93 9.32 -21.49
C PRO A 194 -5.79 10.44 -22.11
N TYR A 195 -7.09 10.23 -22.27
CA TYR A 195 -7.99 11.17 -22.97
C TYR A 195 -8.71 12.12 -22.00
N SER A 196 -8.89 13.36 -22.45
CA SER A 196 -9.71 14.31 -21.71
C SER A 196 -11.21 13.96 -21.82
N LYS A 197 -12.00 14.39 -20.82
CA LYS A 197 -13.46 14.32 -20.88
C LYS A 197 -14.02 14.87 -22.20
N SER A 198 -13.41 15.94 -22.73
CA SER A 198 -13.87 16.61 -23.95
C SER A 198 -13.65 15.77 -25.20
N GLU A 199 -12.55 15.02 -25.27
CA GLU A 199 -12.25 14.10 -26.37
C GLU A 199 -13.21 12.92 -26.35
N VAL A 200 -13.40 12.28 -25.20
CA VAL A 200 -14.34 11.16 -25.04
C VAL A 200 -15.78 11.61 -25.35
N TYR A 201 -16.17 12.80 -24.92
CA TYR A 201 -17.51 13.35 -25.20
C TYR A 201 -17.76 13.58 -26.68
N LYS A 202 -16.78 14.14 -27.40
CA LYS A 202 -16.88 14.32 -28.87
C LYS A 202 -17.04 12.99 -29.59
N GLN A 203 -16.26 12.01 -29.24
CA GLN A 203 -16.32 10.67 -29.84
C GLN A 203 -17.63 9.95 -29.50
N LEU A 204 -18.14 10.12 -28.28
CA LEU A 204 -19.45 9.61 -27.85
C LEU A 204 -20.58 10.15 -28.73
N LEU A 205 -20.56 11.45 -29.08
CA LEU A 205 -21.57 12.03 -29.93
C LEU A 205 -21.54 11.44 -31.37
N VAL A 206 -20.35 11.15 -31.90
CA VAL A 206 -20.21 10.47 -33.19
C VAL A 206 -20.85 9.08 -33.13
N LEU A 207 -20.55 8.27 -32.13
CA LEU A 207 -21.14 6.94 -31.97
C LEU A 207 -22.68 6.98 -31.79
N GLN A 208 -23.21 8.00 -31.13
CA GLN A 208 -24.67 8.18 -31.01
C GLN A 208 -25.34 8.53 -32.32
N GLN A 209 -24.70 9.36 -33.18
CA GLN A 209 -25.20 9.69 -34.51
C GLN A 209 -25.18 8.50 -35.44
N ASP A 210 -24.10 7.71 -35.43
CA ASP A 210 -23.97 6.51 -36.29
C ASP A 210 -25.04 5.46 -35.95
N ARG A 211 -25.43 5.32 -34.68
CA ARG A 211 -26.54 4.45 -34.25
C ARG A 211 -27.90 4.93 -34.74
N GLN A 212 -28.16 6.24 -34.72
CA GLN A 212 -29.42 6.81 -35.19
C GLN A 212 -29.58 6.75 -36.70
N THR A 213 -28.48 6.65 -37.45
CA THR A 213 -28.50 6.50 -38.91
C THR A 213 -28.58 5.05 -39.39
N ALA A 214 -28.37 4.09 -38.49
CA ALA A 214 -28.41 2.65 -38.78
C ALA A 214 -29.76 1.99 -38.43
N GLU A 215 -30.66 2.71 -37.75
CA GLU A 215 -32.06 2.36 -37.48
C GLU A 215 -32.99 3.02 -38.52
#